data_0cb031c76e2f1164a6c0d29c2b6a5fb2
#
_entry.id   0cb031c76e2f1164a6c0d29c2b6a5fb2
#
_cell.length_a   1.000
_cell.length_b   1.000
_cell.length_c   1.000
_cell.angle_alpha   90.00
_cell.angle_beta   90.00
_cell.angle_gamma   90.00
#
_symmetry.space_group_name_H-M   'P 1'
#
loop_
_entity.id
_entity.type
_entity.pdbx_description
1 polymer ?
#
loop_
_entity_poly.entity_id
_entity_poly.type
_entity_poly.pdbx_seq_one_letter_code
_entity_poly.pdbx_strand_id
1 'polypeptide(L)'
;MARFITLFTGQWADMKLEDLAPLAKKMGYQGLEIALTQNHFDMAKADDEAYLKSRWDILEANGLNCFALSNHLVGQCVCDNIDPRHRAMMPDSIWGDGNPEGVRQRAAAEMVRTAKVCKKFMSMRPKSLADSPLPPTVTGFTGSSIWQYLYSFPPASQEMINAGYEDFAKRWTPIMDAFDAEGVNFALEVHPTEIAFDIASAERALKAIKNHPRFGFNYDPSHFGYQGVDYVKFIRKFSDRIYHAHMKDVWWGHGTGEAGVFGGHTDFCDPRRYWDFRSIGHGDINFEEIIVALNDIGYKGPLSVEWEDGRMDRIHGATEACARVKSFDFPTSDIAFDSAFDTSNQ
;
A
#
# COMPACT_ATOMS: atom_id res chain seq x y z
N MET A 1 -23.06 -0.20 0.72
CA MET A 1 -22.59 -0.93 1.93
C MET A 1 -21.30 -0.27 2.39
N ALA A 2 -21.08 -0.15 3.70
CA ALA A 2 -19.80 0.31 4.22
C ALA A 2 -18.66 -0.63 3.80
N ARG A 3 -17.46 -0.09 3.59
CA ARG A 3 -16.27 -0.85 3.21
C ARG A 3 -15.72 -1.62 4.41
N PHE A 4 -14.96 -2.67 4.17
CA PHE A 4 -14.23 -3.35 5.24
C PHE A 4 -13.08 -2.47 5.74
N ILE A 5 -12.96 -2.34 7.04
CA ILE A 5 -11.82 -1.66 7.66
C ILE A 5 -10.82 -2.74 8.06
N THR A 6 -9.65 -2.71 7.42
CA THR A 6 -8.55 -3.66 7.65
C THR A 6 -7.37 -2.98 8.32
N LEU A 7 -6.52 -3.76 8.98
CA LEU A 7 -5.24 -3.32 9.52
C LEU A 7 -4.12 -3.83 8.63
N PHE A 8 -3.25 -2.96 8.16
CA PHE A 8 -1.98 -3.36 7.56
C PHE A 8 -1.03 -3.88 8.64
N THR A 9 -0.46 -5.05 8.42
CA THR A 9 0.30 -5.73 9.47
C THR A 9 1.80 -5.44 9.46
N GLY A 10 2.29 -4.62 8.51
CA GLY A 10 3.71 -4.32 8.37
C GLY A 10 4.37 -3.77 9.64
N GLN A 11 3.70 -2.82 10.29
CA GLN A 11 4.16 -2.19 11.53
C GLN A 11 4.03 -3.08 12.79
N TRP A 12 3.51 -4.31 12.62
CA TRP A 12 3.29 -5.28 13.68
C TRP A 12 4.16 -6.53 13.53
N ALA A 13 5.19 -6.48 12.69
CA ALA A 13 6.05 -7.62 12.36
C ALA A 13 6.86 -8.17 13.55
N ASP A 14 6.89 -7.47 14.67
CA ASP A 14 7.44 -7.92 15.96
C ASP A 14 6.52 -8.93 16.68
N MET A 15 5.24 -9.02 16.30
CA MET A 15 4.26 -9.98 16.85
C MET A 15 4.05 -11.14 15.89
N LYS A 16 3.62 -12.29 16.41
CA LYS A 16 3.13 -13.39 15.54
C LYS A 16 1.70 -13.12 15.10
N LEU A 17 1.30 -13.66 13.95
CA LEU A 17 -0.07 -13.53 13.45
C LEU A 17 -1.10 -14.08 14.44
N GLU A 18 -0.75 -15.15 15.15
CA GLU A 18 -1.57 -15.79 16.19
C GLU A 18 -1.93 -14.85 17.35
N ASP A 19 -1.04 -13.91 17.66
CA ASP A 19 -1.23 -12.91 18.73
C ASP A 19 -1.87 -11.62 18.18
N LEU A 20 -1.50 -11.24 16.95
CA LEU A 20 -2.01 -10.03 16.31
C LEU A 20 -3.49 -10.15 15.91
N ALA A 21 -3.93 -11.29 15.40
CA ALA A 21 -5.29 -11.45 14.90
C ALA A 21 -6.36 -11.22 15.98
N PRO A 22 -6.30 -11.85 17.19
CA PRO A 22 -7.25 -11.54 18.26
C PRO A 22 -7.15 -10.09 18.75
N LEU A 23 -5.96 -9.49 18.74
CA LEU A 23 -5.76 -8.08 19.09
C LEU A 23 -6.43 -7.16 18.07
N ALA A 24 -6.22 -7.38 16.77
CA ALA A 24 -6.85 -6.61 15.71
C ALA A 24 -8.39 -6.70 15.78
N LYS A 25 -8.92 -7.89 16.06
CA LYS A 25 -10.36 -8.06 16.30
C LYS A 25 -10.85 -7.24 17.49
N LYS A 26 -10.10 -7.26 18.59
CA LYS A 26 -10.42 -6.46 19.80
C LYS A 26 -10.37 -4.96 19.52
N MET A 27 -9.43 -4.49 18.69
CA MET A 27 -9.35 -3.10 18.24
C MET A 27 -10.50 -2.69 17.29
N GLY A 28 -11.29 -3.67 16.82
CA GLY A 28 -12.48 -3.42 16.00
C GLY A 28 -12.28 -3.63 14.49
N TYR A 29 -11.12 -4.07 14.05
CA TYR A 29 -10.88 -4.35 12.63
C TYR A 29 -11.73 -5.54 12.13
N GLN A 30 -12.04 -5.51 10.84
CA GLN A 30 -12.84 -6.53 10.16
C GLN A 30 -11.99 -7.43 9.26
N GLY A 31 -10.71 -7.12 9.15
CA GLY A 31 -9.75 -7.90 8.37
C GLY A 31 -8.33 -7.39 8.53
N LEU A 32 -7.41 -8.10 7.86
CA LEU A 32 -6.00 -7.75 7.80
C LEU A 32 -5.56 -7.63 6.34
N GLU A 33 -4.69 -6.70 6.06
CA GLU A 33 -3.78 -6.72 4.94
C GLU A 33 -2.46 -7.32 5.46
N ILE A 34 -2.10 -8.50 4.96
CA ILE A 34 -1.03 -9.29 5.57
C ILE A 34 0.30 -9.00 4.88
N ALA A 35 1.25 -8.45 5.64
CA ALA A 35 2.64 -8.31 5.21
C ALA A 35 3.34 -9.68 5.16
N LEU A 36 4.06 -9.93 4.08
CA LEU A 36 4.82 -11.16 3.86
C LEU A 36 6.12 -11.16 4.70
N THR A 37 5.93 -11.18 6.01
CA THR A 37 7.00 -11.28 7.00
C THR A 37 7.04 -12.67 7.62
N GLN A 38 8.17 -13.06 8.19
CA GLN A 38 8.33 -14.36 8.81
C GLN A 38 7.29 -14.65 9.91
N ASN A 39 6.86 -13.60 10.67
CA ASN A 39 5.91 -13.74 11.75
C ASN A 39 4.44 -13.78 11.30
N HIS A 40 4.13 -13.23 10.12
CA HIS A 40 2.75 -13.16 9.63
C HIS A 40 2.48 -14.17 8.53
N PHE A 41 3.29 -14.13 7.49
CA PHE A 41 3.15 -14.99 6.31
C PHE A 41 4.54 -15.31 5.74
N ASP A 42 5.10 -16.43 6.16
CA ASP A 42 6.43 -16.88 5.78
C ASP A 42 6.43 -17.44 4.34
N MET A 43 7.00 -16.70 3.41
CA MET A 43 7.09 -17.11 2.02
C MET A 43 7.88 -18.40 1.83
N ALA A 44 8.83 -18.73 2.72
CA ALA A 44 9.55 -20.00 2.65
C ALA A 44 8.63 -21.23 2.84
N LYS A 45 7.46 -21.05 3.45
CA LYS A 45 6.45 -22.09 3.69
C LYS A 45 5.25 -22.02 2.76
N ALA A 46 5.18 -21.01 1.87
CA ALA A 46 3.97 -20.70 1.11
C ALA A 46 3.62 -21.72 0.01
N ASP A 47 4.51 -22.68 -0.28
CA ASP A 47 4.21 -23.79 -1.19
C ASP A 47 3.41 -24.91 -0.51
N ASP A 48 3.41 -24.97 0.83
CA ASP A 48 2.65 -25.92 1.64
C ASP A 48 1.20 -25.45 1.84
N GLU A 49 0.25 -26.23 1.35
CA GLU A 49 -1.19 -25.94 1.52
C GLU A 49 -1.65 -25.97 2.98
N ALA A 50 -1.07 -26.84 3.79
CA ALA A 50 -1.40 -26.90 5.21
C ALA A 50 -0.97 -25.62 5.92
N TYR A 51 0.17 -25.04 5.52
CA TYR A 51 0.60 -23.73 6.01
C TYR A 51 -0.36 -22.62 5.59
N LEU A 52 -0.72 -22.54 4.30
CA LEU A 52 -1.69 -21.54 3.82
C LEU A 52 -3.03 -21.67 4.54
N LYS A 53 -3.51 -22.90 4.71
CA LYS A 53 -4.73 -23.16 5.48
C LYS A 53 -4.61 -22.67 6.92
N SER A 54 -3.47 -22.92 7.56
CA SER A 54 -3.25 -22.48 8.95
C SER A 54 -3.36 -20.94 9.11
N ARG A 55 -2.96 -20.16 8.10
CA ARG A 55 -3.13 -18.70 8.12
C ARG A 55 -4.60 -18.31 8.05
N TRP A 56 -5.40 -18.99 7.19
CA TRP A 56 -6.85 -18.80 7.16
C TRP A 56 -7.54 -19.26 8.43
N ASP A 57 -7.12 -20.37 9.03
CA ASP A 57 -7.72 -20.87 10.28
C ASP A 57 -7.58 -19.83 11.41
N ILE A 58 -6.45 -19.11 11.47
CA ILE A 58 -6.25 -18.01 12.44
C ILE A 58 -7.21 -16.85 12.15
N LEU A 59 -7.34 -16.45 10.89
CA LEU A 59 -8.24 -15.35 10.51
C LEU A 59 -9.69 -15.72 10.75
N GLU A 60 -10.12 -16.91 10.35
CA GLU A 60 -11.49 -17.42 10.51
C GLU A 60 -11.88 -17.51 11.99
N ALA A 61 -11.00 -18.04 12.84
CA ALA A 61 -11.23 -18.13 14.28
C ALA A 61 -11.49 -16.76 14.94
N ASN A 62 -10.99 -15.67 14.34
CA ASN A 62 -11.18 -14.30 14.80
C ASN A 62 -12.23 -13.53 13.98
N GLY A 63 -12.86 -14.15 12.98
CA GLY A 63 -13.81 -13.48 12.07
C GLY A 63 -13.18 -12.32 11.31
N LEU A 64 -11.92 -12.48 10.86
CA LEU A 64 -11.16 -11.49 10.11
C LEU A 64 -11.05 -11.90 8.65
N ASN A 65 -11.28 -10.94 7.75
CA ASN A 65 -11.06 -11.10 6.31
C ASN A 65 -9.60 -10.79 5.95
N CYS A 66 -9.18 -11.22 4.75
CA CYS A 66 -7.95 -10.76 4.11
C CYS A 66 -8.25 -10.49 2.63
N PHE A 67 -7.91 -9.30 2.15
CA PHE A 67 -8.19 -8.87 0.78
C PHE A 67 -6.92 -8.57 -0.02
N ALA A 68 -5.80 -8.36 0.66
CA ALA A 68 -4.51 -8.11 0.04
C ALA A 68 -3.36 -8.76 0.84
N LEU A 69 -2.33 -9.20 0.13
CA LEU A 69 -1.01 -9.51 0.67
C LEU A 69 -0.06 -8.36 0.32
N SER A 70 0.88 -8.08 1.20
CA SER A 70 1.82 -6.97 1.02
C SER A 70 3.25 -7.47 0.91
N ASN A 71 3.95 -7.07 -0.17
CA ASN A 71 5.36 -7.41 -0.38
C ASN A 71 6.20 -6.17 -0.76
N HIS A 72 6.11 -5.11 0.04
CA HIS A 72 6.79 -3.83 -0.19
C HIS A 72 8.31 -3.99 -0.28
N LEU A 73 8.90 -4.64 0.71
CA LEU A 73 10.35 -4.71 0.85
C LEU A 73 11.03 -5.41 -0.32
N VAL A 74 10.45 -6.53 -0.78
CA VAL A 74 11.00 -7.27 -1.92
C VAL A 74 10.80 -6.48 -3.22
N GLY A 75 9.61 -5.89 -3.42
CA GLY A 75 9.32 -5.05 -4.57
C GLY A 75 10.29 -3.88 -4.70
N GLN A 76 10.65 -3.21 -3.58
CA GLN A 76 11.67 -2.16 -3.54
C GLN A 76 12.97 -2.58 -4.21
N CYS A 77 13.43 -3.79 -3.96
CA CYS A 77 14.70 -4.28 -4.48
C CYS A 77 14.68 -4.59 -5.98
N VAL A 78 13.55 -4.55 -6.66
CA VAL A 78 13.48 -4.83 -8.11
C VAL A 78 14.17 -3.75 -8.93
N CYS A 79 13.97 -2.47 -8.61
CA CYS A 79 14.54 -1.35 -9.37
C CYS A 79 15.54 -0.50 -8.57
N ASP A 80 15.63 -0.64 -7.26
CA ASP A 80 16.56 0.17 -6.48
C ASP A 80 18.03 -0.03 -6.86
N ASN A 81 18.82 0.99 -6.65
CA ASN A 81 20.27 0.90 -6.63
C ASN A 81 20.68 0.21 -5.33
N ILE A 82 20.84 -1.12 -5.38
CA ILE A 82 21.10 -1.95 -4.20
C ILE A 82 22.40 -1.53 -3.50
N ASP A 83 22.28 -1.25 -2.20
CA ASP A 83 23.38 -0.88 -1.31
C ASP A 83 23.25 -1.60 0.06
N PRO A 84 24.19 -1.41 1.01
CA PRO A 84 24.16 -2.10 2.31
C PRO A 84 22.88 -1.94 3.14
N ARG A 85 22.09 -0.87 2.94
CA ARG A 85 20.82 -0.64 3.66
C ARG A 85 19.78 -1.73 3.34
N HIS A 86 19.79 -2.25 2.12
CA HIS A 86 18.86 -3.30 1.67
C HIS A 86 19.09 -4.63 2.37
N ARG A 87 20.31 -4.88 2.90
CA ARG A 87 20.62 -6.15 3.57
C ARG A 87 19.68 -6.44 4.76
N ALA A 88 19.35 -5.41 5.53
CA ALA A 88 18.49 -5.56 6.70
C ALA A 88 17.02 -5.87 6.34
N MET A 89 16.60 -5.56 5.11
CA MET A 89 15.23 -5.74 4.65
C MET A 89 15.02 -7.10 3.95
N MET A 90 16.09 -7.75 3.51
CA MET A 90 16.00 -8.93 2.64
C MET A 90 16.35 -10.23 3.37
N PRO A 91 15.58 -11.30 3.15
CA PRO A 91 15.97 -12.62 3.56
C PRO A 91 17.21 -13.09 2.77
N ASP A 92 17.96 -14.03 3.35
CA ASP A 92 19.18 -14.57 2.73
C ASP A 92 18.95 -15.14 1.32
N SER A 93 17.78 -15.71 1.07
CA SER A 93 17.39 -16.24 -0.24
C SER A 93 17.34 -15.19 -1.35
N ILE A 94 17.05 -13.93 -1.00
CA ILE A 94 17.01 -12.80 -1.95
C ILE A 94 18.34 -12.07 -1.94
N TRP A 95 18.90 -11.81 -0.78
CA TRP A 95 20.19 -11.14 -0.68
C TRP A 95 21.33 -11.93 -1.37
N GLY A 96 21.42 -13.25 -1.09
CA GLY A 96 22.44 -14.13 -1.64
C GLY A 96 23.85 -13.63 -1.35
N ASP A 97 24.65 -13.46 -2.39
CA ASP A 97 26.01 -12.93 -2.31
C ASP A 97 26.12 -11.40 -2.21
N GLY A 98 24.96 -10.70 -2.23
CA GLY A 98 24.91 -9.24 -2.19
C GLY A 98 25.27 -8.55 -3.51
N ASN A 99 25.46 -9.31 -4.59
CA ASN A 99 25.62 -8.71 -5.93
C ASN A 99 24.35 -7.92 -6.30
N PRO A 100 24.44 -6.61 -6.59
CA PRO A 100 23.26 -5.78 -6.80
C PRO A 100 22.30 -6.30 -7.88
N GLU A 101 22.80 -6.72 -9.03
CA GLU A 101 21.93 -7.24 -10.09
C GLU A 101 21.37 -8.62 -9.72
N GLY A 102 22.13 -9.46 -9.03
CA GLY A 102 21.65 -10.73 -8.49
C GLY A 102 20.51 -10.54 -7.49
N VAL A 103 20.60 -9.56 -6.59
CA VAL A 103 19.51 -9.19 -5.66
C VAL A 103 18.25 -8.79 -6.42
N ARG A 104 18.38 -7.89 -7.40
CA ARG A 104 17.24 -7.43 -8.24
C ARG A 104 16.55 -8.58 -8.97
N GLN A 105 17.32 -9.50 -9.54
CA GLN A 105 16.77 -10.65 -10.25
C GLN A 105 16.04 -11.61 -9.32
N ARG A 106 16.61 -11.89 -8.12
CA ARG A 106 15.96 -12.73 -7.12
C ARG A 106 14.70 -12.07 -6.54
N ALA A 107 14.73 -10.74 -6.34
CA ALA A 107 13.56 -9.97 -5.93
C ALA A 107 12.44 -10.03 -6.99
N ALA A 108 12.78 -9.87 -8.27
CA ALA A 108 11.82 -10.00 -9.37
C ALA A 108 11.20 -11.40 -9.43
N ALA A 109 12.00 -12.46 -9.26
CA ALA A 109 11.52 -13.84 -9.22
C ALA A 109 10.59 -14.08 -8.02
N GLU A 110 10.88 -13.50 -6.87
CA GLU A 110 10.03 -13.61 -5.68
C GLU A 110 8.72 -12.81 -5.86
N MET A 111 8.72 -11.68 -6.55
CA MET A 111 7.47 -10.98 -6.89
C MET A 111 6.58 -11.82 -7.81
N VAL A 112 7.14 -12.50 -8.80
CA VAL A 112 6.41 -13.47 -9.64
C VAL A 112 5.81 -14.60 -8.79
N ARG A 113 6.60 -15.15 -7.84
CA ARG A 113 6.13 -16.17 -6.91
C ARG A 113 5.02 -15.65 -6.00
N THR A 114 5.13 -14.39 -5.56
CA THR A 114 4.12 -13.72 -4.73
C THR A 114 2.75 -13.69 -5.41
N ALA A 115 2.68 -13.45 -6.72
CA ALA A 115 1.41 -13.50 -7.46
C ALA A 115 0.75 -14.88 -7.38
N LYS A 116 1.51 -15.97 -7.61
CA LYS A 116 1.03 -17.36 -7.53
C LYS A 116 0.53 -17.69 -6.11
N VAL A 117 1.32 -17.34 -5.11
CA VAL A 117 0.97 -17.55 -3.70
C VAL A 117 -0.28 -16.77 -3.32
N CYS A 118 -0.38 -15.51 -3.73
CA CYS A 118 -1.57 -14.68 -3.49
C CYS A 118 -2.82 -15.32 -4.11
N LYS A 119 -2.75 -15.74 -5.38
CA LYS A 119 -3.86 -16.44 -6.04
C LYS A 119 -4.28 -17.68 -5.27
N LYS A 120 -3.31 -18.54 -4.93
CA LYS A 120 -3.56 -19.79 -4.20
C LYS A 120 -4.17 -19.50 -2.83
N PHE A 121 -3.56 -18.63 -2.04
CA PHE A 121 -4.05 -18.26 -0.71
C PHE A 121 -5.47 -17.71 -0.77
N MET A 122 -5.76 -16.73 -1.64
CA MET A 122 -7.09 -16.13 -1.74
C MET A 122 -8.16 -17.13 -2.21
N SER A 123 -7.80 -18.15 -3.03
CA SER A 123 -8.72 -19.20 -3.45
C SER A 123 -9.10 -20.17 -2.32
N MET A 124 -8.33 -20.22 -1.24
CA MET A 124 -8.55 -21.05 -0.05
C MET A 124 -9.38 -20.34 1.03
N ARG A 125 -9.90 -19.14 0.76
CA ARG A 125 -10.72 -18.38 1.72
C ARG A 125 -11.87 -19.22 2.25
N PRO A 126 -12.08 -19.29 3.58
CA PRO A 126 -13.22 -19.94 4.18
C PRO A 126 -14.55 -19.32 3.73
N LYS A 127 -15.56 -20.16 3.46
CA LYS A 127 -16.90 -19.69 3.06
C LYS A 127 -17.66 -18.93 4.16
N SER A 128 -17.22 -19.06 5.41
CA SER A 128 -17.74 -18.31 6.56
C SER A 128 -17.33 -16.83 6.54
N LEU A 129 -16.30 -16.48 5.78
CA LEU A 129 -15.82 -15.10 5.62
C LEU A 129 -16.41 -14.47 4.34
N ALA A 130 -16.47 -13.14 4.32
CA ALA A 130 -17.00 -12.40 3.18
C ALA A 130 -16.12 -12.58 1.93
N ASP A 131 -16.77 -12.63 0.76
CA ASP A 131 -16.06 -12.59 -0.52
C ASP A 131 -15.37 -11.25 -0.74
N SER A 132 -14.25 -11.28 -1.48
CA SER A 132 -13.58 -10.06 -1.88
C SER A 132 -14.36 -9.34 -2.98
N PRO A 133 -14.60 -8.04 -2.82
CA PRO A 133 -15.22 -7.25 -3.89
C PRO A 133 -14.25 -6.94 -5.05
N LEU A 134 -12.96 -7.24 -4.88
CA LEU A 134 -11.88 -6.99 -5.83
C LEU A 134 -11.15 -8.30 -6.16
N PRO A 135 -10.44 -8.37 -7.31
CA PRO A 135 -9.49 -9.44 -7.59
C PRO A 135 -8.45 -9.58 -6.47
N PRO A 136 -7.81 -10.77 -6.31
CA PRO A 136 -6.65 -10.91 -5.45
C PRO A 136 -5.64 -9.81 -5.74
N THR A 137 -5.13 -9.16 -4.68
CA THR A 137 -4.26 -7.99 -4.80
C THR A 137 -3.00 -8.16 -3.97
N VAL A 138 -1.87 -7.79 -4.56
CA VAL A 138 -0.59 -7.63 -3.85
C VAL A 138 -0.27 -6.14 -3.81
N THR A 139 -0.13 -5.59 -2.61
CA THR A 139 0.40 -4.24 -2.40
C THR A 139 1.92 -4.27 -2.31
N GLY A 140 2.60 -3.23 -2.74
CA GLY A 140 4.05 -3.22 -2.68
C GLY A 140 4.71 -2.00 -3.30
N PHE A 141 6.03 -2.01 -3.24
CA PHE A 141 6.90 -1.03 -3.88
C PHE A 141 7.48 -1.57 -5.19
N THR A 142 8.04 -0.68 -5.99
CA THR A 142 8.74 -1.02 -7.23
C THR A 142 10.23 -0.78 -7.17
N GLY A 143 10.65 0.07 -6.25
CA GLY A 143 11.96 0.71 -6.27
C GLY A 143 12.10 1.70 -7.43
N SER A 144 13.25 2.39 -7.44
CA SER A 144 13.60 3.35 -8.49
C SER A 144 15.11 3.50 -8.61
N SER A 145 15.64 3.36 -9.82
CA SER A 145 17.06 3.64 -10.10
C SER A 145 17.37 5.14 -10.25
N ILE A 146 16.33 5.99 -10.24
CA ILE A 146 16.46 7.44 -10.49
C ILE A 146 15.92 8.32 -9.35
N TRP A 147 15.48 7.74 -8.24
CA TRP A 147 14.95 8.50 -7.11
C TRP A 147 15.96 9.56 -6.59
N GLN A 148 17.25 9.26 -6.56
CA GLN A 148 18.30 10.17 -6.13
C GLN A 148 18.40 11.45 -6.97
N TYR A 149 17.75 11.50 -8.14
CA TYR A 149 17.71 12.69 -9.00
C TYR A 149 16.52 13.63 -8.66
N LEU A 150 15.80 13.39 -7.59
CA LEU A 150 14.67 14.22 -7.15
C LEU A 150 15.04 15.71 -7.02
N TYR A 151 16.24 16.01 -6.49
CA TYR A 151 16.82 17.34 -6.47
C TYR A 151 18.09 17.31 -7.32
N SER A 152 17.92 17.59 -8.61
CA SER A 152 18.98 17.37 -9.60
C SER A 152 19.91 18.58 -9.73
N PHE A 153 20.91 18.61 -8.86
CA PHE A 153 22.11 19.42 -9.08
C PHE A 153 23.35 18.55 -8.77
N PRO A 154 24.29 18.31 -9.73
CA PRO A 154 24.22 18.72 -11.15
C PRO A 154 22.94 18.28 -11.86
N PRO A 155 22.49 19.00 -12.92
CA PRO A 155 21.23 18.67 -13.61
C PRO A 155 21.24 17.25 -14.15
N ALA A 156 20.19 16.48 -13.88
CA ALA A 156 19.94 15.21 -14.56
C ALA A 156 19.41 15.48 -15.98
N SER A 157 20.00 14.84 -16.97
CA SER A 157 19.49 14.96 -18.35
C SER A 157 18.16 14.20 -18.53
N GLN A 158 17.40 14.56 -19.54
CA GLN A 158 16.17 13.85 -19.86
C GLN A 158 16.44 12.38 -20.23
N GLU A 159 17.61 12.09 -20.85
CA GLU A 159 18.05 10.73 -21.15
C GLU A 159 18.25 9.89 -19.88
N MET A 160 18.86 10.46 -18.83
CA MET A 160 19.04 9.77 -17.56
C MET A 160 17.68 9.43 -16.91
N ILE A 161 16.75 10.37 -16.97
CA ILE A 161 15.39 10.13 -16.43
C ILE A 161 14.65 9.09 -17.29
N ASN A 162 14.74 9.15 -18.62
CA ASN A 162 14.14 8.16 -19.52
C ASN A 162 14.71 6.76 -19.24
N ALA A 163 16.01 6.62 -19.08
CA ALA A 163 16.67 5.35 -18.77
C ALA A 163 16.13 4.69 -17.49
N GLY A 164 15.78 5.50 -16.46
CA GLY A 164 15.15 4.97 -15.25
C GLY A 164 13.76 4.37 -15.49
N TYR A 165 12.92 5.02 -16.31
CA TYR A 165 11.61 4.47 -16.68
C TYR A 165 11.72 3.27 -17.63
N GLU A 166 12.76 3.22 -18.47
CA GLU A 166 13.06 2.06 -19.31
C GLU A 166 13.51 0.85 -18.46
N ASP A 167 14.39 1.08 -17.46
CA ASP A 167 14.80 0.03 -16.52
C ASP A 167 13.61 -0.50 -15.73
N PHE A 168 12.74 0.39 -15.22
CA PHE A 168 11.49 0.02 -14.58
C PHE A 168 10.63 -0.85 -15.51
N ALA A 169 10.35 -0.40 -16.72
CA ALA A 169 9.53 -1.14 -17.67
C ALA A 169 10.13 -2.51 -18.02
N LYS A 170 11.44 -2.57 -18.24
CA LYS A 170 12.17 -3.81 -18.52
C LYS A 170 12.02 -4.85 -17.40
N ARG A 171 12.06 -4.42 -16.15
CA ARG A 171 11.99 -5.32 -14.98
C ARG A 171 10.55 -5.67 -14.60
N TRP A 172 9.65 -4.67 -14.59
CA TRP A 172 8.28 -4.87 -14.12
C TRP A 172 7.32 -5.41 -15.16
N THR A 173 7.52 -5.21 -16.45
CA THR A 173 6.60 -5.78 -17.46
C THR A 173 6.52 -7.31 -17.38
N PRO A 174 7.63 -8.07 -17.30
CA PRO A 174 7.53 -9.52 -17.15
C PRO A 174 6.89 -9.97 -15.82
N ILE A 175 7.07 -9.18 -14.76
CA ILE A 175 6.39 -9.44 -13.47
C ILE A 175 4.88 -9.24 -13.65
N MET A 176 4.46 -8.16 -14.31
CA MET A 176 3.04 -7.88 -14.55
C MET A 176 2.38 -8.91 -15.47
N ASP A 177 3.09 -9.39 -16.49
CA ASP A 177 2.61 -10.50 -17.33
C ASP A 177 2.34 -11.76 -16.49
N ALA A 178 3.20 -12.06 -15.50
CA ALA A 178 2.99 -13.16 -14.56
C ALA A 178 1.80 -12.90 -13.62
N PHE A 179 1.62 -11.67 -13.15
CA PHE A 179 0.44 -11.29 -12.36
C PHE A 179 -0.85 -11.45 -13.16
N ASP A 180 -0.83 -11.10 -14.46
CA ASP A 180 -2.00 -11.27 -15.33
C ASP A 180 -2.33 -12.74 -15.57
N ALA A 181 -1.32 -13.57 -15.78
CA ALA A 181 -1.51 -15.02 -15.92
C ALA A 181 -2.20 -15.65 -14.70
N GLU A 182 -1.98 -15.10 -13.50
CA GLU A 182 -2.62 -15.55 -12.25
C GLU A 182 -3.95 -14.82 -11.95
N GLY A 183 -4.28 -13.76 -12.71
CA GLY A 183 -5.46 -12.93 -12.44
C GLY A 183 -5.33 -12.10 -11.15
N VAL A 184 -4.12 -11.75 -10.75
CA VAL A 184 -3.79 -10.98 -9.54
C VAL A 184 -3.44 -9.54 -9.91
N ASN A 185 -3.90 -8.58 -9.13
CA ASN A 185 -3.51 -7.18 -9.28
C ASN A 185 -2.25 -6.88 -8.47
N PHE A 186 -1.39 -6.02 -9.00
CA PHE A 186 -0.35 -5.35 -8.25
C PHE A 186 -0.76 -3.91 -8.00
N ALA A 187 -0.70 -3.49 -6.75
CA ALA A 187 -1.04 -2.15 -6.30
C ALA A 187 0.21 -1.46 -5.75
N LEU A 188 0.86 -0.63 -6.58
CA LEU A 188 2.00 0.17 -6.16
C LEU A 188 1.56 1.21 -5.13
N GLU A 189 2.18 1.22 -3.97
CA GLU A 189 2.08 2.38 -3.09
C GLU A 189 2.89 3.53 -3.65
N VAL A 190 2.19 4.62 -4.01
CA VAL A 190 2.82 5.82 -4.57
C VAL A 190 3.54 6.57 -3.45
N HIS A 191 4.86 6.46 -3.43
CA HIS A 191 5.67 6.76 -2.28
C HIS A 191 7.00 7.41 -2.72
N PRO A 192 7.53 8.41 -2.02
CA PRO A 192 8.93 8.82 -2.18
C PRO A 192 9.87 7.63 -2.10
N THR A 193 10.84 7.56 -2.97
CA THR A 193 11.78 6.47 -3.30
C THR A 193 11.32 5.55 -4.44
N GLU A 194 10.02 5.54 -4.77
CA GLU A 194 9.49 4.75 -5.86
C GLU A 194 9.62 5.43 -7.24
N ILE A 195 9.36 4.65 -8.30
CA ILE A 195 9.29 5.20 -9.66
C ILE A 195 8.10 6.18 -9.82
N ALA A 196 7.08 6.03 -8.99
CA ALA A 196 5.93 6.93 -8.91
C ALA A 196 5.78 7.44 -7.47
N PHE A 197 5.87 8.76 -7.29
CA PHE A 197 5.80 9.43 -6.00
C PHE A 197 4.85 10.64 -5.99
N ASP A 198 4.28 10.97 -7.16
CA ASP A 198 3.27 12.01 -7.38
C ASP A 198 2.41 11.68 -8.60
N ILE A 199 1.46 12.57 -8.94
CA ILE A 199 0.56 12.37 -10.09
C ILE A 199 1.34 12.29 -11.41
N ALA A 200 2.34 13.13 -11.61
CA ALA A 200 3.08 13.20 -12.86
C ALA A 200 3.96 11.96 -13.08
N SER A 201 4.66 11.52 -12.05
CA SER A 201 5.47 10.30 -12.10
C SER A 201 4.61 9.04 -12.21
N ALA A 202 3.43 9.00 -11.57
CA ALA A 202 2.47 7.91 -11.70
C ALA A 202 1.95 7.75 -13.15
N GLU A 203 1.59 8.85 -13.82
CA GLU A 203 1.23 8.83 -15.25
C GLU A 203 2.36 8.28 -16.12
N ARG A 204 3.58 8.72 -15.83
CA ARG A 204 4.76 8.30 -16.59
C ARG A 204 5.08 6.82 -16.35
N ALA A 205 4.94 6.32 -15.13
CA ALA A 205 5.11 4.91 -14.80
C ALA A 205 4.10 4.03 -15.54
N LEU A 206 2.82 4.39 -15.52
CA LEU A 206 1.78 3.69 -16.29
C LEU A 206 2.10 3.67 -17.79
N LYS A 207 2.52 4.80 -18.35
CA LYS A 207 2.91 4.88 -19.76
C LYS A 207 4.11 3.99 -20.08
N ALA A 208 5.11 3.93 -19.20
CA ALA A 208 6.31 3.12 -19.38
C ALA A 208 5.99 1.63 -19.54
N ILE A 209 5.05 1.11 -18.72
CA ILE A 209 4.58 -0.29 -18.81
C ILE A 209 3.35 -0.46 -19.71
N LYS A 210 3.12 0.48 -20.65
CA LYS A 210 2.03 0.44 -21.64
C LYS A 210 0.64 0.30 -21.02
N ASN A 211 0.41 0.92 -19.88
CA ASN A 211 -0.84 0.86 -19.11
C ASN A 211 -1.28 -0.58 -18.77
N HIS A 212 -0.32 -1.43 -18.41
CA HIS A 212 -0.59 -2.84 -18.11
C HIS A 212 -1.80 -2.98 -17.15
N PRO A 213 -2.82 -3.82 -17.46
CA PRO A 213 -4.10 -3.83 -16.72
C PRO A 213 -3.98 -4.32 -15.28
N ARG A 214 -2.92 -5.06 -14.95
CA ARG A 214 -2.69 -5.55 -13.58
C ARG A 214 -1.88 -4.60 -12.71
N PHE A 215 -1.37 -3.51 -13.27
CA PHE A 215 -0.66 -2.49 -12.53
C PHE A 215 -1.60 -1.35 -12.17
N GLY A 216 -1.78 -1.11 -10.89
CA GLY A 216 -2.53 -0.01 -10.34
C GLY A 216 -1.88 0.50 -9.07
N PHE A 217 -2.65 1.18 -8.24
CA PHE A 217 -2.14 1.89 -7.09
C PHE A 217 -2.77 1.40 -5.78
N ASN A 218 -1.94 1.24 -4.78
CA ASN A 218 -2.30 1.33 -3.39
C ASN A 218 -2.26 2.82 -3.03
N TYR A 219 -3.43 3.41 -2.85
CA TYR A 219 -3.56 4.82 -2.55
C TYR A 219 -3.22 5.07 -1.08
N ASP A 220 -2.25 5.94 -0.83
CA ASP A 220 -1.92 6.45 0.50
C ASP A 220 -1.85 7.98 0.47
N PRO A 221 -2.74 8.70 1.14
CA PRO A 221 -2.78 10.16 1.12
C PRO A 221 -1.60 10.80 1.85
N SER A 222 -1.00 10.10 2.82
CA SER A 222 0.03 10.67 3.67
C SER A 222 1.28 11.05 2.90
N HIS A 223 1.64 10.23 1.90
CA HIS A 223 2.81 10.47 1.05
C HIS A 223 2.63 11.62 0.05
N PHE A 224 1.39 12.05 -0.17
CA PHE A 224 1.10 13.22 -1.00
C PHE A 224 1.01 14.52 -0.20
N GLY A 225 0.40 14.46 1.00
CA GLY A 225 0.03 15.65 1.76
C GLY A 225 1.21 16.59 2.01
N TYR A 226 2.28 16.10 2.62
CA TYR A 226 3.46 16.92 2.94
C TYR A 226 4.26 17.36 1.71
N GLN A 227 4.08 16.68 0.57
CA GLN A 227 4.68 17.08 -0.71
C GLN A 227 3.91 18.22 -1.40
N GLY A 228 2.69 18.55 -0.93
CA GLY A 228 1.81 19.50 -1.59
C GLY A 228 1.14 18.93 -2.86
N VAL A 229 1.08 17.60 -2.98
CA VAL A 229 0.37 16.91 -4.07
C VAL A 229 -1.10 16.78 -3.70
N ASP A 230 -2.00 17.09 -4.64
CA ASP A 230 -3.45 16.95 -4.48
C ASP A 230 -3.83 15.46 -4.45
N TYR A 231 -3.97 14.93 -3.25
CA TYR A 231 -4.27 13.52 -3.01
C TYR A 231 -5.72 13.15 -3.41
N VAL A 232 -6.66 14.11 -3.40
CA VAL A 232 -8.04 13.86 -3.85
C VAL A 232 -8.11 13.79 -5.37
N LYS A 233 -7.38 14.67 -6.06
CA LYS A 233 -7.24 14.66 -7.52
C LYS A 233 -6.59 13.35 -8.01
N PHE A 234 -5.65 12.78 -7.24
CA PHE A 234 -5.04 11.49 -7.58
C PHE A 234 -6.11 10.40 -7.73
N ILE A 235 -7.04 10.27 -6.77
CA ILE A 235 -8.11 9.27 -6.82
C ILE A 235 -8.97 9.43 -8.10
N ARG A 236 -9.43 10.66 -8.38
CA ARG A 236 -10.28 10.92 -9.55
C ARG A 236 -9.56 10.68 -10.87
N LYS A 237 -8.28 11.05 -10.93
CA LYS A 237 -7.46 10.89 -12.14
C LYS A 237 -7.17 9.44 -12.48
N PHE A 238 -6.95 8.60 -11.48
CA PHE A 238 -6.62 7.19 -11.65
C PHE A 238 -7.77 6.29 -11.19
N SER A 239 -9.01 6.70 -11.49
CA SER A 239 -10.24 6.07 -10.99
C SER A 239 -10.37 4.57 -11.29
N ASP A 240 -9.80 4.11 -12.41
CA ASP A 240 -9.78 2.70 -12.84
C ASP A 240 -8.54 1.93 -12.33
N ARG A 241 -7.67 2.58 -11.56
CA ARG A 241 -6.38 2.05 -11.11
C ARG A 241 -6.20 2.02 -9.60
N ILE A 242 -7.18 2.44 -8.81
CA ILE A 242 -7.13 2.31 -7.35
C ILE A 242 -7.54 0.88 -6.97
N TYR A 243 -6.55 0.04 -6.73
CA TYR A 243 -6.76 -1.38 -6.42
C TYR A 243 -6.75 -1.66 -4.93
N HIS A 244 -6.15 -0.78 -4.15
CA HIS A 244 -6.15 -0.81 -2.70
C HIS A 244 -6.07 0.62 -2.14
N ALA A 245 -6.43 0.80 -0.87
CA ALA A 245 -6.37 2.10 -0.23
C ALA A 245 -5.87 1.98 1.20
N HIS A 246 -4.73 2.60 1.48
CA HIS A 246 -4.24 2.86 2.80
C HIS A 246 -4.91 4.10 3.39
N MET A 247 -5.28 4.00 4.64
CA MET A 247 -5.74 5.11 5.46
C MET A 247 -4.62 5.41 6.45
N LYS A 248 -3.87 6.47 6.16
CA LYS A 248 -2.71 6.92 6.94
C LYS A 248 -2.70 8.43 6.98
N ASP A 249 -2.42 8.97 8.14
CA ASP A 249 -2.43 10.42 8.37
C ASP A 249 -1.01 10.97 8.53
N VAL A 250 -0.84 12.23 8.22
CA VAL A 250 0.42 12.95 8.31
C VAL A 250 0.16 14.41 8.63
N TRP A 251 0.97 15.02 9.48
CA TRP A 251 0.99 16.46 9.64
C TRP A 251 2.22 17.08 8.96
N TRP A 252 2.13 18.33 8.55
CA TRP A 252 3.25 19.07 7.98
C TRP A 252 3.21 20.55 8.36
N GLY A 253 4.38 21.20 8.34
CA GLY A 253 4.48 22.62 8.69
C GLY A 253 4.41 22.93 10.19
N HIS A 254 4.38 21.91 11.06
CA HIS A 254 4.24 22.07 12.51
C HIS A 254 5.57 21.91 13.29
N GLY A 255 6.67 21.70 12.59
CA GLY A 255 7.99 21.57 13.21
C GLY A 255 8.58 22.91 13.63
N THR A 256 9.79 22.88 14.23
CA THR A 256 10.50 24.10 14.70
C THR A 256 11.00 24.98 13.56
N GLY A 257 10.89 24.55 12.31
CA GLY A 257 11.40 25.26 11.13
C GLY A 257 12.91 25.04 10.87
N GLU A 258 13.55 24.13 11.59
CA GLU A 258 14.99 23.85 11.44
C GLU A 258 15.30 22.82 10.34
N ALA A 259 14.36 21.91 10.03
CA ALA A 259 14.45 20.96 8.94
C ALA A 259 13.32 21.19 7.92
N GLY A 260 13.66 21.13 6.62
CA GLY A 260 12.70 21.26 5.53
C GLY A 260 12.03 19.93 5.15
N VAL A 261 11.30 19.94 4.04
CA VAL A 261 10.53 18.79 3.52
C VAL A 261 11.38 17.54 3.28
N PHE A 262 12.65 17.68 2.99
CA PHE A 262 13.60 16.56 2.81
C PHE A 262 14.02 15.88 4.13
N GLY A 263 13.56 16.36 5.27
CA GLY A 263 13.73 15.72 6.57
C GLY A 263 15.06 16.01 7.30
N GLY A 264 16.08 16.60 6.64
CA GLY A 264 17.34 17.05 7.27
C GLY A 264 18.13 15.95 7.97
N HIS A 265 18.05 14.68 7.53
CA HIS A 265 18.66 13.51 8.18
C HIS A 265 18.22 13.29 9.64
N THR A 266 17.02 13.76 9.99
CA THR A 266 16.42 13.54 11.30
C THR A 266 15.56 12.26 11.31
N ASP A 267 15.53 11.58 12.47
CA ASP A 267 14.62 10.45 12.68
C ASP A 267 13.16 10.90 12.75
N PHE A 268 12.22 9.96 12.54
CA PHE A 268 10.82 10.23 12.82
C PHE A 268 10.64 10.63 14.29
N CYS A 269 9.65 11.47 14.58
CA CYS A 269 9.39 12.08 15.89
C CYS A 269 10.41 13.14 16.35
N ASP A 270 11.44 13.46 15.58
CA ASP A 270 12.32 14.61 15.87
C ASP A 270 11.48 15.90 15.70
N PRO A 271 11.41 16.79 16.71
CA PRO A 271 10.59 17.99 16.65
C PRO A 271 11.02 19.00 15.56
N ARG A 272 12.21 18.84 15.01
CA ARG A 272 12.72 19.68 13.92
C ARG A 272 12.18 19.30 12.55
N ARG A 273 11.59 18.09 12.39
CA ARG A 273 11.04 17.65 11.11
C ARG A 273 9.93 18.57 10.64
N TYR A 274 9.87 18.81 9.33
CA TYR A 274 8.80 19.57 8.70
C TYR A 274 7.48 18.78 8.66
N TRP A 275 7.53 17.45 8.59
CA TRP A 275 6.38 16.55 8.55
C TRP A 275 6.68 15.27 9.34
N ASP A 276 5.61 14.62 9.81
CA ASP A 276 5.70 13.34 10.50
C ASP A 276 4.37 12.58 10.37
N PHE A 277 4.40 11.24 10.42
CA PHE A 277 3.18 10.47 10.41
C PHE A 277 2.44 10.59 11.74
N ARG A 278 1.11 10.54 11.65
CA ARG A 278 0.25 10.65 12.81
C ARG A 278 -0.88 9.61 12.75
N SER A 279 -1.35 9.22 13.91
CA SER A 279 -2.60 8.46 14.02
C SER A 279 -3.75 9.22 13.35
N ILE A 280 -4.64 8.51 12.69
CA ILE A 280 -5.73 9.08 11.88
C ILE A 280 -6.56 10.08 12.69
N GLY A 281 -6.71 11.28 12.16
CA GLY A 281 -7.39 12.42 12.77
C GLY A 281 -6.51 13.26 13.70
N HIS A 282 -5.20 13.01 13.72
CA HIS A 282 -4.19 13.83 14.40
C HIS A 282 -3.20 14.48 13.43
N GLY A 283 -3.38 14.29 12.13
CA GLY A 283 -2.66 14.96 11.05
C GLY A 283 -3.52 16.00 10.33
N ASP A 284 -3.12 16.31 9.10
CA ASP A 284 -3.72 17.36 8.27
C ASP A 284 -4.49 16.81 7.06
N ILE A 285 -4.63 15.48 6.93
CA ILE A 285 -5.34 14.84 5.81
C ILE A 285 -6.86 15.01 5.97
N ASN A 286 -7.53 15.50 4.92
CA ASN A 286 -8.99 15.58 4.86
C ASN A 286 -9.60 14.26 4.38
N PHE A 287 -9.89 13.36 5.31
CA PHE A 287 -10.45 12.04 5.01
C PHE A 287 -11.87 12.10 4.44
N GLU A 288 -12.66 13.12 4.77
CA GLU A 288 -14.02 13.27 4.23
C GLU A 288 -13.98 13.44 2.71
N GLU A 289 -13.12 14.33 2.19
CA GLU A 289 -12.94 14.51 0.75
C GLU A 289 -12.41 13.26 0.04
N ILE A 290 -11.57 12.47 0.71
CA ILE A 290 -11.10 11.17 0.21
C ILE A 290 -12.27 10.21 0.06
N ILE A 291 -13.13 10.09 1.07
CA ILE A 291 -14.30 9.20 1.00
C ILE A 291 -15.27 9.64 -0.10
N VAL A 292 -15.51 10.95 -0.26
CA VAL A 292 -16.30 11.47 -1.39
C VAL A 292 -15.69 11.02 -2.72
N ALA A 293 -14.37 11.20 -2.90
CA ALA A 293 -13.71 10.82 -4.15
C ALA A 293 -13.73 9.30 -4.38
N LEU A 294 -13.54 8.48 -3.35
CA LEU A 294 -13.66 7.02 -3.44
C LEU A 294 -15.08 6.57 -3.78
N ASN A 295 -16.09 7.29 -3.29
CA ASN A 295 -17.48 7.07 -3.66
C ASN A 295 -17.74 7.46 -5.13
N ASP A 296 -17.23 8.62 -5.57
CA ASP A 296 -17.37 9.10 -6.95
C ASP A 296 -16.83 8.09 -7.98
N ILE A 297 -15.72 7.41 -7.67
CA ILE A 297 -15.13 6.40 -8.56
C ILE A 297 -15.71 4.99 -8.36
N GLY A 298 -16.63 4.82 -7.41
CA GLY A 298 -17.24 3.52 -7.10
C GLY A 298 -16.28 2.51 -6.47
N TYR A 299 -15.25 2.95 -5.75
CA TYR A 299 -14.30 2.06 -5.08
C TYR A 299 -15.00 1.22 -4.00
N LYS A 300 -14.83 -0.11 -4.07
CA LYS A 300 -15.48 -1.08 -3.18
C LYS A 300 -14.48 -1.90 -2.36
N GLY A 301 -13.19 -1.67 -2.54
CA GLY A 301 -12.14 -2.36 -1.78
C GLY A 301 -12.12 -1.96 -0.31
N PRO A 302 -11.27 -2.63 0.50
CA PRO A 302 -11.12 -2.29 1.91
C PRO A 302 -10.45 -0.93 2.08
N LEU A 303 -10.68 -0.31 3.23
CA LEU A 303 -9.91 0.80 3.75
C LEU A 303 -8.92 0.23 4.77
N SER A 304 -7.65 0.16 4.41
CA SER A 304 -6.61 -0.48 5.22
C SER A 304 -5.88 0.57 6.05
N VAL A 305 -6.03 0.49 7.36
CA VAL A 305 -5.29 1.39 8.26
C VAL A 305 -3.83 0.97 8.28
N GLU A 306 -2.96 1.82 7.78
CA GLU A 306 -1.53 1.76 8.03
C GLU A 306 -1.21 2.71 9.16
N TRP A 307 -1.02 2.14 10.36
CA TRP A 307 -0.86 2.96 11.55
C TRP A 307 0.62 3.23 11.83
N GLU A 308 1.00 4.49 11.76
CA GLU A 308 2.32 4.99 12.12
C GLU A 308 2.19 6.29 12.91
N ASP A 309 2.57 6.27 14.18
CA ASP A 309 2.68 7.45 15.04
C ASP A 309 3.65 7.16 16.19
N GLY A 310 4.86 7.66 16.11
CA GLY A 310 5.85 7.42 17.15
C GLY A 310 5.62 8.23 18.43
N ARG A 311 4.59 9.07 18.48
CA ARG A 311 4.22 9.90 19.65
C ARG A 311 2.98 9.37 20.39
N MET A 312 2.46 8.21 19.95
CA MET A 312 1.24 7.61 20.53
C MET A 312 1.47 6.12 20.77
N ASP A 313 0.85 5.58 21.82
CA ASP A 313 0.79 4.13 22.03
C ASP A 313 0.08 3.46 20.86
N ARG A 314 0.70 2.43 20.26
CA ARG A 314 0.21 1.82 19.01
C ARG A 314 -1.14 1.12 19.17
N ILE A 315 -1.41 0.51 20.34
CA ILE A 315 -2.70 -0.17 20.57
C ILE A 315 -3.81 0.86 20.72
N HIS A 316 -3.55 1.92 21.49
CA HIS A 316 -4.47 3.06 21.62
C HIS A 316 -4.74 3.69 20.25
N GLY A 317 -3.70 4.08 19.54
CA GLY A 317 -3.82 4.78 18.26
C GLY A 317 -4.47 3.94 17.18
N ALA A 318 -4.07 2.67 17.02
CA ALA A 318 -4.69 1.79 16.03
C ALA A 318 -6.17 1.48 16.36
N THR A 319 -6.54 1.42 17.64
CA THR A 319 -7.96 1.28 18.06
C THR A 319 -8.76 2.53 17.68
N GLU A 320 -8.24 3.71 18.00
CA GLU A 320 -8.87 4.99 17.65
C GLU A 320 -8.96 5.15 16.14
N ALA A 321 -7.89 4.87 15.40
CA ALA A 321 -7.86 4.94 13.94
C ALA A 321 -8.95 4.08 13.28
N CYS A 322 -9.13 2.84 13.75
CA CYS A 322 -10.21 1.99 13.28
C CYS A 322 -11.59 2.63 13.47
N ALA A 323 -11.86 3.19 14.64
CA ALA A 323 -13.13 3.85 14.94
C ALA A 323 -13.35 5.09 14.08
N ARG A 324 -12.31 5.91 13.86
CA ARG A 324 -12.35 7.11 13.02
C ARG A 324 -12.62 6.77 11.56
N VAL A 325 -11.91 5.78 10.98
CA VAL A 325 -12.14 5.37 9.59
C VAL A 325 -13.57 4.88 9.41
N LYS A 326 -14.11 4.10 10.35
CA LYS A 326 -15.52 3.70 10.33
C LYS A 326 -16.48 4.89 10.34
N SER A 327 -16.15 5.94 11.07
CA SER A 327 -17.01 7.15 11.14
C SER A 327 -16.95 7.99 9.87
N PHE A 328 -15.85 7.92 9.10
CA PHE A 328 -15.70 8.64 7.84
C PHE A 328 -16.31 7.88 6.66
N ASP A 329 -16.40 6.55 6.70
CA ASP A 329 -16.86 5.72 5.59
C ASP A 329 -18.39 5.77 5.42
N PHE A 330 -18.90 6.92 4.99
CA PHE A 330 -20.30 7.12 4.69
C PHE A 330 -20.66 6.69 3.26
N PRO A 331 -21.83 6.07 3.03
CA PRO A 331 -22.33 5.74 1.71
C PRO A 331 -22.86 6.99 0.98
N THR A 332 -22.95 6.90 -0.33
CA THR A 332 -23.73 7.85 -1.13
C THR A 332 -25.23 7.70 -0.88
N SER A 333 -26.00 8.77 -1.10
CA SER A 333 -27.45 8.67 -1.09
C SER A 333 -27.94 7.92 -2.32
N ASP A 334 -28.86 6.96 -2.12
CA ASP A 334 -29.55 6.26 -3.21
C ASP A 334 -30.77 7.05 -3.73
N ILE A 335 -31.12 8.15 -3.09
CA ILE A 335 -32.30 8.97 -3.39
C ILE A 335 -31.86 10.41 -3.53
N ALA A 336 -32.20 11.04 -4.67
CA ALA A 336 -32.03 12.48 -4.83
C ALA A 336 -32.89 13.22 -3.78
N PHE A 337 -32.34 14.23 -3.12
CA PHE A 337 -33.02 14.95 -2.02
C PHE A 337 -34.33 15.61 -2.49
N ASP A 338 -34.42 15.93 -3.79
CA ASP A 338 -35.57 16.55 -4.45
C ASP A 338 -36.47 15.55 -5.21
N SER A 339 -36.24 14.24 -5.06
CA SER A 339 -37.01 13.20 -5.75
C SER A 339 -38.52 13.27 -5.48
N ALA A 340 -38.94 13.88 -4.35
CA ALA A 340 -40.35 14.12 -4.03
C ALA A 340 -41.01 15.12 -4.97
N PHE A 341 -40.22 15.92 -5.70
CA PHE A 341 -40.70 16.92 -6.66
C PHE A 341 -40.58 16.47 -8.12
N ASP A 342 -40.03 15.26 -8.35
CA ASP A 342 -39.90 14.68 -9.69
C ASP A 342 -41.27 14.18 -10.17
N THR A 343 -41.90 14.96 -11.05
CA THR A 343 -43.21 14.62 -11.64
C THR A 343 -43.11 13.75 -12.88
N SER A 344 -41.94 13.29 -13.30
CA SER A 344 -41.72 12.52 -14.51
C SER A 344 -42.29 11.09 -14.45
N ASN A 345 -42.74 10.62 -13.27
CA ASN A 345 -43.31 9.31 -13.02
C ASN A 345 -44.84 9.31 -12.66
N GLN A 346 -45.56 10.42 -12.91
CA GLN A 346 -47.01 10.52 -12.75
C GLN A 346 -47.76 10.37 -14.07
#